data_9e4064353e331c36c97573a23a241fe7
#
_entry.id   9e4064353e331c36c97573a23a241fe7
#
_cell.length_a   1.000
_cell.length_b   1.000
_cell.length_c   1.000
_cell.angle_alpha   90.00
_cell.angle_beta   90.00
_cell.angle_gamma   90.00
#
_symmetry.space_group_name_H-M   'P 1'
#
loop_
_entity.id
_entity.type
_entity.pdbx_description
1 polymer ?
#
loop_
_entity_poly.entity_id
_entity_poly.type
_entity_poly.pdbx_seq_one_letter_code
_entity_poly.pdbx_strand_id
1 'polypeptide(L)'
;MTAGPYAALVAAHGLSPAHRLVLEAVPRGARVLDVGCATGYLAAELAARGSAVVGVEADPAAAAEAAAHCVHVVTGDVETAECRVALAALAPFDAIACADVLEHLRDPWAALGFLAPLLRPGGHMVLSIPNIGHWTARRALFRGRFPYAAHGLFDRTHLRFFTRASARELTATAGLRVRAERFAPAPLPLQAHLRALRRLEGPAARAWPELFALQVVLACDADPQAPAVSGPSTPDRASR
;
A
#
# COMPACT_ATOMS: atom_id res chain seq x y z
N MET A 1 -14.32 -7.83 20.78
CA MET A 1 -14.15 -7.80 19.32
C MET A 1 -12.66 -7.98 19.06
N THR A 2 -12.25 -8.97 18.30
CA THR A 2 -10.83 -9.26 18.06
C THR A 2 -10.30 -8.29 16.99
N ALA A 3 -9.24 -7.56 17.32
CA ALA A 3 -8.47 -6.78 16.36
C ALA A 3 -8.21 -7.63 15.10
N GLY A 4 -8.32 -7.02 13.92
CA GLY A 4 -8.07 -7.73 12.67
C GLY A 4 -6.68 -8.39 12.68
N PRO A 5 -6.45 -9.44 11.88
CA PRO A 5 -5.22 -10.25 11.94
C PRO A 5 -3.94 -9.43 11.79
N TYR A 6 -3.96 -8.37 11.01
CA TYR A 6 -2.81 -7.46 10.84
C TYR A 6 -2.56 -6.58 12.07
N ALA A 7 -3.60 -6.05 12.71
CA ALA A 7 -3.46 -5.27 13.94
C ALA A 7 -2.85 -6.10 15.07
N ALA A 8 -3.27 -7.37 15.21
CA ALA A 8 -2.68 -8.30 16.16
C ALA A 8 -1.20 -8.59 15.88
N LEU A 9 -0.80 -8.71 14.61
CA LEU A 9 0.60 -8.88 14.21
C LEU A 9 1.44 -7.64 14.56
N VAL A 10 0.91 -6.43 14.32
CA VAL A 10 1.60 -5.19 14.68
C VAL A 10 1.74 -5.04 16.19
N ALA A 11 0.71 -5.35 16.95
CA ALA A 11 0.76 -5.32 18.42
C ALA A 11 1.83 -6.28 18.99
N ALA A 12 1.97 -7.47 18.37
CA ALA A 12 2.92 -8.49 18.83
C ALA A 12 4.37 -8.25 18.38
N HIS A 13 4.59 -7.67 17.18
CA HIS A 13 5.89 -7.61 16.51
C HIS A 13 6.34 -6.19 16.10
N GLY A 14 5.48 -5.18 16.31
CA GLY A 14 5.69 -3.81 15.81
C GLY A 14 5.46 -3.70 14.31
N LEU A 15 5.74 -2.53 13.74
CA LEU A 15 5.59 -2.26 12.32
C LEU A 15 6.40 -3.25 11.45
N SER A 16 5.79 -3.73 10.37
CA SER A 16 6.48 -4.53 9.35
C SER A 16 7.65 -3.75 8.71
N PRO A 17 8.60 -4.43 8.07
CA PRO A 17 9.64 -3.75 7.29
C PRO A 17 9.06 -2.80 6.23
N ALA A 18 7.96 -3.15 5.58
CA ALA A 18 7.30 -2.30 4.58
C ALA A 18 6.69 -1.05 5.20
N HIS A 19 5.94 -1.18 6.31
CA HIS A 19 5.38 -0.03 7.04
C HIS A 19 6.48 0.95 7.51
N ARG A 20 7.64 0.44 7.94
CA ARG A 20 8.79 1.32 8.29
C ARG A 20 9.31 2.09 7.09
N LEU A 21 9.39 1.44 5.92
CA LEU A 21 9.79 2.11 4.69
C LEU A 21 8.76 3.15 4.22
N VAL A 22 7.46 2.89 4.40
CA VAL A 22 6.39 3.88 4.16
C VAL A 22 6.57 5.07 5.12
N LEU A 23 6.70 4.79 6.41
CA LEU A 23 6.90 5.81 7.44
C LEU A 23 8.13 6.69 7.17
N GLU A 24 9.23 6.12 6.65
CA GLU A 24 10.44 6.86 6.26
C GLU A 24 10.25 7.71 5.01
N ALA A 25 9.37 7.28 4.08
CA ALA A 25 9.11 7.98 2.84
C ALA A 25 8.13 9.16 2.99
N VAL A 26 7.28 9.15 4.03
CA VAL A 26 6.36 10.25 4.34
C VAL A 26 7.13 11.39 5.03
N PRO A 27 7.00 12.65 4.57
CA PRO A 27 7.65 13.79 5.20
C PRO A 27 7.19 13.99 6.65
N ARG A 28 8.09 14.45 7.53
CA ARG A 28 7.75 14.81 8.91
C ARG A 28 6.87 16.07 8.95
N GLY A 29 5.94 16.11 9.89
CA GLY A 29 5.05 17.29 10.08
C GLY A 29 4.04 17.50 8.95
N ALA A 30 3.89 16.49 8.07
CA ALA A 30 2.99 16.55 6.93
C ALA A 30 1.52 16.38 7.34
N ARG A 31 0.60 16.95 6.56
CA ARG A 31 -0.81 16.58 6.55
C ARG A 31 -0.98 15.33 5.69
N VAL A 32 -1.27 14.20 6.31
CA VAL A 32 -1.26 12.89 5.67
C VAL A 32 -2.66 12.31 5.57
N LEU A 33 -3.01 11.74 4.42
CA LEU A 33 -4.13 10.80 4.29
C LEU A 33 -3.57 9.38 4.38
N ASP A 34 -4.00 8.62 5.39
CA ASP A 34 -3.68 7.20 5.58
C ASP A 34 -4.87 6.38 5.10
N VAL A 35 -4.72 5.77 3.92
CA VAL A 35 -5.78 4.99 3.26
C VAL A 35 -5.74 3.56 3.77
N GLY A 36 -6.87 3.05 4.28
CA GLY A 36 -6.93 1.75 4.96
C GLY A 36 -6.16 1.79 6.28
N CYS A 37 -6.40 2.83 7.10
CA CYS A 37 -5.62 3.09 8.30
C CYS A 37 -5.77 2.00 9.40
N ALA A 38 -6.65 1.02 9.21
CA ALA A 38 -6.94 -0.05 10.16
C ALA A 38 -7.17 0.52 11.57
N THR A 39 -6.50 -0.02 12.60
CA THR A 39 -6.59 0.47 13.98
C THR A 39 -5.69 1.71 14.24
N GLY A 40 -5.12 2.33 13.22
CA GLY A 40 -4.32 3.56 13.34
C GLY A 40 -2.87 3.33 13.73
N TYR A 41 -2.33 2.13 13.62
CA TYR A 41 -0.94 1.84 14.05
C TYR A 41 0.11 2.62 13.23
N LEU A 42 -0.11 2.83 11.91
CA LEU A 42 0.76 3.69 11.10
C LEU A 42 0.51 5.16 11.40
N ALA A 43 -0.75 5.55 11.59
CA ALA A 43 -1.15 6.90 11.96
C ALA A 43 -0.51 7.33 13.28
N ALA A 44 -0.43 6.45 14.30
CA ALA A 44 0.24 6.72 15.57
C ALA A 44 1.71 7.11 15.38
N GLU A 45 2.44 6.37 14.57
CA GLU A 45 3.85 6.64 14.28
C GLU A 45 4.05 7.92 13.45
N LEU A 46 3.13 8.21 12.52
CA LEU A 46 3.12 9.45 11.76
C LEU A 46 2.83 10.65 12.68
N ALA A 47 1.83 10.53 13.57
CA ALA A 47 1.49 11.56 14.56
C ALA A 47 2.67 11.82 15.53
N ALA A 48 3.36 10.78 15.98
CA ALA A 48 4.56 10.92 16.81
C ALA A 48 5.71 11.66 16.11
N ARG A 49 5.66 11.76 14.76
CA ARG A 49 6.59 12.57 13.96
C ARG A 49 6.07 13.98 13.64
N GLY A 50 4.97 14.40 14.27
CA GLY A 50 4.34 15.72 14.13
C GLY A 50 3.38 15.82 12.95
N SER A 51 3.01 14.72 12.30
CA SER A 51 2.06 14.74 11.17
C SER A 51 0.62 14.85 11.66
N ALA A 52 -0.21 15.60 10.92
CA ALA A 52 -1.67 15.63 11.09
C ALA A 52 -2.27 14.54 10.18
N VAL A 53 -2.70 13.43 10.76
CA VAL A 53 -3.17 12.26 10.01
C VAL A 53 -4.69 12.29 9.90
N VAL A 54 -5.20 12.20 8.66
CA VAL A 54 -6.59 11.85 8.35
C VAL A 54 -6.58 10.38 7.96
N GLY A 55 -7.40 9.55 8.61
CA GLY A 55 -7.56 8.13 8.27
C GLY A 55 -8.80 7.91 7.41
N VAL A 56 -8.77 6.87 6.57
CA VAL A 56 -9.98 6.27 5.99
C VAL A 56 -9.94 4.76 6.19
N GLU A 57 -11.04 4.19 6.72
CA GLU A 57 -11.12 2.77 7.04
C GLU A 57 -12.56 2.25 6.83
N ALA A 58 -12.67 1.08 6.19
CA ALA A 58 -13.96 0.48 5.87
C ALA A 58 -14.60 -0.24 7.07
N ASP A 59 -13.78 -0.82 7.96
CA ASP A 59 -14.28 -1.46 9.19
C ASP A 59 -14.56 -0.41 10.26
N PRO A 60 -15.83 -0.22 10.68
CA PRO A 60 -16.18 0.79 11.69
C PRO A 60 -15.51 0.56 13.05
N ALA A 61 -15.21 -0.68 13.40
CA ALA A 61 -14.55 -0.97 14.68
C ALA A 61 -13.08 -0.54 14.64
N ALA A 62 -12.37 -0.86 13.56
CA ALA A 62 -10.99 -0.42 13.35
C ALA A 62 -10.91 1.11 13.22
N ALA A 63 -11.84 1.73 12.50
CA ALA A 63 -11.93 3.19 12.38
C ALA A 63 -12.11 3.89 13.74
N ALA A 64 -12.93 3.32 14.62
CA ALA A 64 -13.12 3.84 15.98
C ALA A 64 -11.83 3.78 16.82
N GLU A 65 -11.02 2.71 16.68
CA GLU A 65 -9.72 2.60 17.32
C GLU A 65 -8.72 3.62 16.73
N ALA A 66 -8.71 3.77 15.40
CA ALA A 66 -7.83 4.71 14.68
C ALA A 66 -8.07 6.18 15.09
N ALA A 67 -9.27 6.54 15.52
CA ALA A 67 -9.62 7.89 15.95
C ALA A 67 -8.75 8.41 17.11
N ALA A 68 -8.13 7.53 17.90
CA ALA A 68 -7.18 7.92 18.94
C ALA A 68 -5.86 8.49 18.38
N HIS A 69 -5.54 8.23 17.12
CA HIS A 69 -4.27 8.55 16.47
C HIS A 69 -4.41 9.48 15.26
N CYS A 70 -5.64 9.70 14.80
CA CYS A 70 -5.96 10.57 13.66
C CYS A 70 -6.64 11.86 14.12
N VAL A 71 -6.40 12.96 13.41
CA VAL A 71 -7.15 14.20 13.61
C VAL A 71 -8.58 14.09 13.09
N HIS A 72 -8.80 13.17 12.14
CA HIS A 72 -10.10 12.82 11.60
C HIS A 72 -10.06 11.41 11.01
N VAL A 73 -11.16 10.67 11.09
CA VAL A 73 -11.31 9.36 10.43
C VAL A 73 -12.60 9.36 9.61
N VAL A 74 -12.48 9.06 8.33
CA VAL A 74 -13.61 8.77 7.45
C VAL A 74 -13.88 7.27 7.51
N THR A 75 -15.02 6.87 8.10
CA THR A 75 -15.43 5.47 8.12
C THR A 75 -16.17 5.16 6.82
N GLY A 76 -15.57 4.33 5.96
CA GLY A 76 -16.17 3.94 4.68
C GLY A 76 -15.17 3.30 3.73
N ASP A 77 -15.71 2.66 2.69
CA ASP A 77 -14.93 2.06 1.61
C ASP A 77 -14.50 3.16 0.62
N VAL A 78 -13.20 3.32 0.40
CA VAL A 78 -12.59 4.33 -0.50
C VAL A 78 -13.07 4.19 -1.96
N GLU A 79 -13.64 3.05 -2.31
CA GLU A 79 -14.21 2.82 -3.65
C GLU A 79 -15.63 3.39 -3.81
N THR A 80 -16.32 3.79 -2.71
CA THR A 80 -17.67 4.36 -2.78
C THR A 80 -17.68 5.86 -3.05
N ALA A 81 -18.74 6.33 -3.68
CA ALA A 81 -18.91 7.75 -3.99
C ALA A 81 -18.99 8.61 -2.72
N GLU A 82 -19.70 8.13 -1.69
CA GLU A 82 -19.91 8.82 -0.42
C GLU A 82 -18.57 9.04 0.30
N CYS A 83 -17.74 8.00 0.37
CA CYS A 83 -16.42 8.11 0.98
C CYS A 83 -15.53 9.08 0.18
N ARG A 84 -15.56 9.01 -1.15
CA ARG A 84 -14.80 9.90 -2.02
C ARG A 84 -15.19 11.37 -1.84
N VAL A 85 -16.47 11.67 -1.72
CA VAL A 85 -16.96 13.03 -1.44
C VAL A 85 -16.44 13.53 -0.08
N ALA A 86 -16.50 12.69 0.97
CA ALA A 86 -15.98 13.04 2.28
C ALA A 86 -14.47 13.32 2.26
N LEU A 87 -13.69 12.49 1.57
CA LEU A 87 -12.23 12.67 1.44
C LEU A 87 -11.87 13.92 0.62
N ALA A 88 -12.60 14.20 -0.45
CA ALA A 88 -12.38 15.40 -1.27
C ALA A 88 -12.59 16.69 -0.48
N ALA A 89 -13.56 16.71 0.43
CA ALA A 89 -13.81 17.86 1.33
C ALA A 89 -12.66 18.11 2.34
N LEU A 90 -11.80 17.11 2.58
CA LEU A 90 -10.66 17.19 3.50
C LEU A 90 -9.33 17.52 2.81
N ALA A 91 -9.31 17.51 1.47
CA ALA A 91 -8.12 17.87 0.68
C ALA A 91 -7.76 19.36 0.84
N PRO A 92 -6.51 19.79 0.50
CA PRO A 92 -5.44 18.97 -0.02
C PRO A 92 -4.55 18.32 1.07
N PHE A 93 -3.78 17.31 0.68
CA PHE A 93 -2.82 16.60 1.52
C PHE A 93 -1.37 16.82 1.07
N ASP A 94 -0.43 16.84 2.02
CA ASP A 94 1.01 16.87 1.74
C ASP A 94 1.50 15.49 1.28
N ALA A 95 0.93 14.44 1.87
CA ALA A 95 1.22 13.06 1.50
C ALA A 95 -0.04 12.19 1.59
N ILE A 96 -0.09 11.15 0.74
CA ILE A 96 -1.08 10.08 0.81
C ILE A 96 -0.33 8.76 0.95
N ALA A 97 -0.66 7.98 1.97
CA ALA A 97 -0.11 6.65 2.19
C ALA A 97 -1.18 5.58 1.89
N CYS A 98 -0.83 4.60 1.04
CA CYS A 98 -1.59 3.38 0.81
C CYS A 98 -0.68 2.21 1.18
N ALA A 99 -0.73 1.78 2.44
CA ALA A 99 0.13 0.74 2.97
C ALA A 99 -0.63 -0.59 3.03
N ASP A 100 -0.34 -1.48 2.08
CA ASP A 100 -0.98 -2.80 1.95
C ASP A 100 -2.52 -2.71 1.80
N VAL A 101 -2.99 -1.86 0.87
CA VAL A 101 -4.41 -1.57 0.61
C VAL A 101 -4.81 -1.93 -0.82
N LEU A 102 -3.98 -1.56 -1.80
CA LEU A 102 -4.35 -1.61 -3.23
C LEU A 102 -4.66 -3.02 -3.72
N GLU A 103 -4.02 -4.04 -3.14
CA GLU A 103 -4.29 -5.45 -3.43
C GLU A 103 -5.67 -5.92 -2.97
N HIS A 104 -6.28 -5.22 -2.02
CA HIS A 104 -7.61 -5.52 -1.49
C HIS A 104 -8.74 -4.81 -2.26
N LEU A 105 -8.41 -3.82 -3.09
CA LEU A 105 -9.41 -3.05 -3.84
C LEU A 105 -9.89 -3.82 -5.09
N ARG A 106 -11.15 -3.61 -5.45
CA ARG A 106 -11.74 -4.12 -6.69
C ARG A 106 -11.16 -3.41 -7.91
N ASP A 107 -10.99 -2.07 -7.81
CA ASP A 107 -10.42 -1.23 -8.86
C ASP A 107 -9.36 -0.26 -8.29
N PRO A 108 -8.12 -0.73 -8.06
CA PRO A 108 -7.05 0.12 -7.55
C PRO A 108 -6.64 1.23 -8.53
N TRP A 109 -6.90 1.07 -9.85
CA TRP A 109 -6.65 2.11 -10.85
C TRP A 109 -7.57 3.31 -10.64
N ALA A 110 -8.88 3.06 -10.53
CA ALA A 110 -9.87 4.11 -10.24
C ALA A 110 -9.64 4.73 -8.85
N ALA A 111 -9.21 3.95 -7.86
CA ALA A 111 -8.88 4.47 -6.54
C ALA A 111 -7.68 5.43 -6.58
N LEU A 112 -6.57 5.05 -7.22
CA LEU A 112 -5.41 5.93 -7.35
C LEU A 112 -5.71 7.17 -8.21
N GLY A 113 -6.48 7.02 -9.29
CA GLY A 113 -6.93 8.15 -10.12
C GLY A 113 -7.76 9.17 -9.35
N PHE A 114 -8.52 8.73 -8.35
CA PHE A 114 -9.25 9.61 -7.44
C PHE A 114 -8.32 10.21 -6.37
N LEU A 115 -7.41 9.44 -5.78
CA LEU A 115 -6.56 9.86 -4.67
C LEU A 115 -5.47 10.85 -5.11
N ALA A 116 -4.88 10.67 -6.30
CA ALA A 116 -3.77 11.50 -6.76
C ALA A 116 -4.11 13.00 -6.83
N PRO A 117 -5.29 13.44 -7.34
CA PRO A 117 -5.71 14.84 -7.31
C PRO A 117 -5.94 15.44 -5.93
N LEU A 118 -6.03 14.62 -4.86
CA LEU A 118 -6.16 15.12 -3.48
C LEU A 118 -4.82 15.61 -2.90
N LEU A 119 -3.71 15.34 -3.58
CA LEU A 119 -2.40 15.88 -3.22
C LEU A 119 -2.33 17.37 -3.56
N ARG A 120 -1.67 18.15 -2.68
CA ARG A 120 -1.27 19.50 -3.06
C ARG A 120 -0.18 19.49 -4.16
N PRO A 121 0.04 20.58 -4.88
CA PRO A 121 1.20 20.71 -5.74
C PRO A 121 2.50 20.40 -4.97
N GLY A 122 3.31 19.47 -5.50
CA GLY A 122 4.52 18.98 -4.84
C GLY A 122 4.28 18.00 -3.67
N GLY A 123 3.05 17.54 -3.47
CA GLY A 123 2.74 16.47 -2.53
C GLY A 123 3.20 15.10 -3.04
N HIS A 124 3.24 14.12 -2.14
CA HIS A 124 3.81 12.80 -2.40
C HIS A 124 2.79 11.69 -2.12
N MET A 125 2.78 10.66 -2.96
CA MET A 125 2.05 9.42 -2.69
C MET A 125 3.04 8.30 -2.37
N VAL A 126 2.78 7.57 -1.28
CA VAL A 126 3.63 6.45 -0.84
C VAL A 126 2.77 5.19 -0.82
N LEU A 127 3.16 4.21 -1.61
CA LEU A 127 2.44 2.94 -1.79
C LEU A 127 3.30 1.79 -1.27
N SER A 128 2.72 0.85 -0.54
CA SER A 128 3.31 -0.45 -0.24
C SER A 128 2.45 -1.52 -0.88
N ILE A 129 3.06 -2.40 -1.67
CA ILE A 129 2.36 -3.42 -2.45
C ILE A 129 3.11 -4.76 -2.34
N PRO A 130 2.43 -5.88 -2.00
CA PRO A 130 3.02 -7.22 -2.02
C PRO A 130 3.47 -7.62 -3.42
N ASN A 131 4.67 -8.19 -3.52
CA ASN A 131 5.25 -8.62 -4.79
C ASN A 131 4.98 -10.10 -5.05
N ILE A 132 3.96 -10.43 -5.84
CA ILE A 132 3.68 -11.82 -6.23
C ILE A 132 4.80 -12.44 -7.08
N GLY A 133 5.71 -11.64 -7.62
CA GLY A 133 6.91 -12.11 -8.31
C GLY A 133 7.99 -12.68 -7.38
N HIS A 134 7.82 -12.61 -6.05
CA HIS A 134 8.76 -13.14 -5.08
C HIS A 134 9.01 -14.65 -5.27
N TRP A 135 10.24 -15.10 -4.96
CA TRP A 135 10.66 -16.49 -5.20
C TRP A 135 9.76 -17.56 -4.55
N THR A 136 9.13 -17.27 -3.41
CA THR A 136 8.22 -18.21 -2.72
C THR A 136 6.95 -18.43 -3.54
N ALA A 137 6.38 -17.36 -4.12
CA ALA A 137 5.21 -17.45 -4.98
C ALA A 137 5.57 -18.19 -6.29
N ARG A 138 6.69 -17.83 -6.94
CA ARG A 138 7.16 -18.53 -8.14
C ARG A 138 7.34 -20.03 -7.88
N ARG A 139 7.95 -20.39 -6.74
CA ARG A 139 8.14 -21.79 -6.34
C ARG A 139 6.81 -22.53 -6.12
N ALA A 140 5.83 -21.87 -5.53
CA ALA A 140 4.51 -22.45 -5.31
C ALA A 140 3.80 -22.71 -6.65
N LEU A 141 3.76 -21.70 -7.52
CA LEU A 141 3.16 -21.78 -8.86
C LEU A 141 3.84 -22.82 -9.73
N PHE A 142 5.18 -22.90 -9.72
CA PHE A 142 5.93 -23.93 -10.44
C PHE A 142 5.54 -25.36 -10.00
N ARG A 143 5.10 -25.53 -8.76
CA ARG A 143 4.55 -26.79 -8.24
C ARG A 143 3.04 -26.96 -8.45
N GLY A 144 2.41 -26.11 -9.26
CA GLY A 144 0.96 -26.12 -9.49
C GLY A 144 0.15 -25.77 -8.24
N ARG A 145 0.68 -24.97 -7.30
CA ARG A 145 0.03 -24.64 -6.04
C ARG A 145 -0.14 -23.13 -5.89
N PHE A 146 -1.31 -22.75 -5.33
CA PHE A 146 -1.58 -21.39 -4.84
C PHE A 146 -2.13 -21.52 -3.41
N PRO A 147 -1.26 -21.54 -2.39
CA PRO A 147 -1.64 -21.88 -1.01
C PRO A 147 -2.24 -20.66 -0.31
N TYR A 148 -3.55 -20.45 -0.45
CA TYR A 148 -4.27 -19.39 0.28
C TYR A 148 -3.98 -19.43 1.77
N ALA A 149 -3.71 -18.26 2.34
CA ALA A 149 -3.34 -18.06 3.74
C ALA A 149 -4.21 -16.97 4.39
N ALA A 150 -4.04 -16.78 5.68
CA ALA A 150 -4.71 -15.71 6.41
C ALA A 150 -3.98 -14.37 6.31
N HIS A 151 -2.73 -14.33 5.83
CA HIS A 151 -1.91 -13.13 5.65
C HIS A 151 -0.73 -13.41 4.70
N GLY A 152 -0.07 -12.34 4.23
CA GLY A 152 1.11 -12.42 3.36
C GLY A 152 0.75 -12.51 1.87
N LEU A 153 1.70 -12.98 1.03
CA LEU A 153 1.55 -12.95 -0.44
C LEU A 153 0.31 -13.70 -0.95
N PHE A 154 -0.11 -14.73 -0.23
CA PHE A 154 -1.26 -15.57 -0.59
C PHE A 154 -2.48 -15.29 0.27
N ASP A 155 -2.57 -14.08 0.83
CA ASP A 155 -3.73 -13.69 1.63
C ASP A 155 -5.01 -13.89 0.82
N ARG A 156 -5.99 -14.57 1.43
CA ARG A 156 -7.28 -14.89 0.79
C ARG A 156 -8.14 -13.66 0.50
N THR A 157 -7.81 -12.52 1.10
CA THR A 157 -8.50 -11.24 0.90
C THR A 157 -7.90 -10.41 -0.22
N HIS A 158 -6.76 -10.82 -0.79
CA HIS A 158 -6.18 -10.14 -1.95
C HIS A 158 -7.02 -10.40 -3.20
N LEU A 159 -7.54 -9.33 -3.79
CA LEU A 159 -8.29 -9.35 -5.04
C LEU A 159 -7.38 -9.11 -6.25
N ARG A 160 -6.25 -8.43 -6.04
CA ARG A 160 -5.27 -8.07 -7.07
C ARG A 160 -3.88 -8.52 -6.65
N PHE A 161 -3.09 -8.92 -7.64
CA PHE A 161 -1.72 -9.38 -7.43
C PHE A 161 -0.78 -8.57 -8.31
N PHE A 162 0.25 -8.01 -7.70
CA PHE A 162 1.19 -7.14 -8.40
C PHE A 162 2.60 -7.71 -8.38
N THR A 163 3.29 -7.59 -9.50
CA THR A 163 4.75 -7.62 -9.57
C THR A 163 5.27 -6.20 -9.40
N ARG A 164 6.58 -6.03 -9.22
CA ARG A 164 7.19 -4.70 -9.24
C ARG A 164 6.86 -3.93 -10.54
N ALA A 165 6.89 -4.60 -11.69
CA ALA A 165 6.58 -3.98 -12.98
C ALA A 165 5.13 -3.46 -13.02
N SER A 166 4.15 -4.33 -12.73
CA SER A 166 2.73 -3.94 -12.77
C SER A 166 2.35 -2.93 -11.67
N ALA A 167 3.06 -2.90 -10.54
CA ALA A 167 2.90 -1.83 -9.54
C ALA A 167 3.34 -0.47 -10.08
N ARG A 168 4.42 -0.41 -10.87
CA ARG A 168 4.86 0.82 -11.57
C ARG A 168 3.87 1.24 -12.65
N GLU A 169 3.38 0.29 -13.43
CA GLU A 169 2.34 0.55 -14.44
C GLU A 169 1.08 1.12 -13.80
N LEU A 170 0.64 0.57 -12.67
CA LEU A 170 -0.48 1.07 -11.89
C LEU A 170 -0.27 2.55 -11.50
N THR A 171 0.92 2.92 -11.00
CA THR A 171 1.20 4.33 -10.64
C THR A 171 1.20 5.24 -11.86
N ALA A 172 1.76 4.79 -12.97
CA ALA A 172 1.82 5.58 -14.20
C ALA A 172 0.41 5.87 -14.77
N THR A 173 -0.51 4.90 -14.72
CA THR A 173 -1.90 5.10 -15.17
C THR A 173 -2.66 6.11 -14.31
N ALA A 174 -2.26 6.32 -13.06
CA ALA A 174 -2.83 7.32 -12.17
C ALA A 174 -2.16 8.72 -12.29
N GLY A 175 -1.28 8.91 -13.28
CA GLY A 175 -0.55 10.17 -13.44
C GLY A 175 0.51 10.40 -12.35
N LEU A 176 1.06 9.32 -11.80
CA LEU A 176 2.08 9.36 -10.77
C LEU A 176 3.43 8.93 -11.35
N ARG A 177 4.47 9.69 -11.06
CA ARG A 177 5.85 9.37 -11.42
C ARG A 177 6.59 8.81 -10.21
N VAL A 178 7.11 7.60 -10.32
CA VAL A 178 7.93 6.98 -9.27
C VAL A 178 9.25 7.74 -9.12
N ARG A 179 9.45 8.37 -7.96
CA ARG A 179 10.67 9.08 -7.57
C ARG A 179 11.70 8.15 -6.92
N ALA A 180 11.23 7.25 -6.08
CA ALA A 180 12.08 6.31 -5.37
C ALA A 180 11.37 4.98 -5.15
N GLU A 181 12.15 3.91 -5.19
CA GLU A 181 11.70 2.57 -4.83
C GLU A 181 12.50 2.05 -3.64
N ARG A 182 11.81 1.38 -2.74
CA ARG A 182 12.41 0.67 -1.62
C ARG A 182 11.82 -0.73 -1.53
N PHE A 183 12.58 -1.64 -0.98
CA PHE A 183 12.24 -3.07 -1.01
C PHE A 183 12.28 -3.64 0.40
N ALA A 184 11.14 -4.14 0.86
CA ALA A 184 11.06 -4.88 2.10
C ALA A 184 11.58 -6.30 1.86
N PRO A 185 12.64 -6.72 2.56
CA PRO A 185 13.22 -8.05 2.37
C PRO A 185 12.35 -9.13 3.00
N ALA A 186 12.59 -10.36 2.58
CA ALA A 186 12.04 -11.57 3.16
C ALA A 186 13.13 -12.62 3.33
N PRO A 187 12.87 -13.69 4.10
CA PRO A 187 13.80 -14.80 4.24
C PRO A 187 14.23 -15.37 2.89
N LEU A 188 15.53 -15.55 2.73
CA LEU A 188 16.12 -16.13 1.53
C LEU A 188 15.93 -17.67 1.49
N PRO A 189 16.04 -18.30 0.32
CA PRO A 189 16.10 -19.75 0.22
C PRO A 189 17.18 -20.32 1.15
N LEU A 190 16.90 -21.46 1.77
CA LEU A 190 17.80 -22.16 2.70
C LEU A 190 18.15 -21.40 4.02
N GLN A 191 17.58 -20.22 4.27
CA GLN A 191 17.88 -19.44 5.46
C GLN A 191 17.52 -20.18 6.76
N ALA A 192 16.53 -21.07 6.74
CA ALA A 192 16.19 -21.89 7.90
C ALA A 192 17.38 -22.79 8.32
N HIS A 193 18.23 -23.18 7.39
CA HIS A 193 19.41 -24.01 7.60
C HIS A 193 20.70 -23.18 7.78
N LEU A 194 20.76 -22.01 7.15
CA LEU A 194 21.94 -21.14 7.10
C LEU A 194 21.63 -19.74 7.64
N ARG A 195 21.69 -19.57 8.96
CA ARG A 195 21.37 -18.29 9.64
C ARG A 195 22.20 -17.09 9.14
N ALA A 196 23.40 -17.30 8.63
CA ALA A 196 24.24 -16.26 8.04
C ALA A 196 23.59 -15.58 6.84
N LEU A 197 22.69 -16.25 6.11
CA LEU A 197 21.95 -15.68 4.98
C LEU A 197 21.03 -14.51 5.38
N ARG A 198 20.67 -14.37 6.65
CA ARG A 198 19.91 -13.21 7.15
C ARG A 198 20.56 -11.87 6.81
N ARG A 199 21.89 -11.80 6.82
CA ARG A 199 22.64 -10.58 6.48
C ARG A 199 22.54 -10.21 5.00
N LEU A 200 22.16 -11.16 4.15
CA LEU A 200 22.03 -10.97 2.70
C LEU A 200 20.62 -10.63 2.25
N GLU A 201 19.61 -10.71 3.12
CA GLU A 201 18.20 -10.40 2.76
C GLU A 201 18.06 -9.02 2.11
N GLY A 202 18.54 -7.98 2.78
CA GLY A 202 18.47 -6.62 2.26
C GLY A 202 19.28 -6.40 0.99
N PRO A 203 20.56 -6.82 0.93
CA PRO A 203 21.34 -6.80 -0.32
C PRO A 203 20.66 -7.54 -1.46
N ALA A 204 20.13 -8.76 -1.23
CA ALA A 204 19.46 -9.54 -2.26
C ALA A 204 18.17 -8.86 -2.77
N ALA A 205 17.35 -8.33 -1.84
CA ALA A 205 16.13 -7.60 -2.19
C ALA A 205 16.43 -6.34 -3.02
N ARG A 206 17.58 -5.68 -2.80
CA ARG A 206 18.01 -4.53 -3.61
C ARG A 206 18.60 -4.95 -4.96
N ALA A 207 19.37 -6.03 -5.02
CA ALA A 207 20.03 -6.48 -6.25
C ALA A 207 19.04 -7.13 -7.24
N TRP A 208 18.09 -7.92 -6.74
CA TRP A 208 17.05 -8.57 -7.55
C TRP A 208 15.68 -8.43 -6.89
N PRO A 209 15.09 -7.22 -6.90
CA PRO A 209 13.84 -6.94 -6.21
C PRO A 209 12.67 -7.78 -6.72
N GLU A 210 12.64 -8.12 -8.00
CA GLU A 210 11.60 -8.98 -8.59
C GLU A 210 11.54 -10.37 -7.94
N LEU A 211 12.67 -10.84 -7.38
CA LEU A 211 12.78 -12.19 -6.83
C LEU A 211 12.85 -12.22 -5.31
N PHE A 212 13.49 -11.23 -4.69
CA PHE A 212 13.81 -11.25 -3.26
C PHE A 212 13.13 -10.15 -2.44
N ALA A 213 12.48 -9.17 -3.07
CA ALA A 213 11.62 -8.25 -2.34
C ALA A 213 10.25 -8.89 -2.08
N LEU A 214 9.84 -8.95 -0.80
CA LEU A 214 8.50 -9.40 -0.42
C LEU A 214 7.46 -8.34 -0.75
N GLN A 215 7.80 -7.07 -0.49
CA GLN A 215 6.96 -5.92 -0.80
C GLN A 215 7.80 -4.85 -1.49
N VAL A 216 7.16 -4.11 -2.38
CA VAL A 216 7.71 -2.95 -3.07
C VAL A 216 7.07 -1.70 -2.47
N VAL A 217 7.90 -0.76 -2.02
CA VAL A 217 7.43 0.55 -1.56
C VAL A 217 7.81 1.59 -2.62
N LEU A 218 6.81 2.26 -3.16
CA LEU A 218 6.95 3.28 -4.19
C LEU A 218 6.66 4.65 -3.58
N ALA A 219 7.62 5.56 -3.65
CA ALA A 219 7.39 6.97 -3.38
C ALA A 219 7.21 7.71 -4.71
N CYS A 220 6.06 8.31 -4.90
CA CYS A 220 5.64 8.91 -6.16
C CYS A 220 5.33 10.39 -5.98
N ASP A 221 5.59 11.17 -7.02
CA ASP A 221 5.14 12.55 -7.16
C ASP A 221 4.02 12.60 -8.21
N ALA A 222 3.08 13.54 -8.08
CA ALA A 222 2.13 13.83 -9.15
C ALA A 222 2.91 14.24 -10.40
N ASP A 223 2.62 13.61 -11.55
CA ASP A 223 3.23 14.02 -12.82
C ASP A 223 2.47 15.22 -13.37
N PRO A 224 3.08 16.42 -13.43
CA PRO A 224 2.42 17.62 -13.92
C PRO A 224 2.10 17.54 -15.43
N GLN A 225 2.65 16.56 -16.15
CA GLN A 225 2.43 16.34 -17.58
C GLN A 225 1.50 15.14 -17.86
N ALA A 226 1.03 14.44 -16.81
CA ALA A 226 0.13 13.32 -17.01
C ALA A 226 -1.20 13.82 -17.60
N PRO A 227 -1.73 13.18 -18.66
CA PRO A 227 -3.06 13.48 -19.13
C PRO A 227 -4.07 13.21 -18.02
N ALA A 228 -5.06 14.08 -17.86
CA ALA A 228 -6.16 13.84 -16.94
C ALA A 228 -6.71 12.43 -17.20
N VAL A 229 -6.79 11.61 -16.15
CA VAL A 229 -7.26 10.23 -16.25
C VAL A 229 -8.66 10.24 -16.85
N SER A 230 -8.78 9.96 -18.13
CA SER A 230 -10.07 9.66 -18.77
C SER A 230 -10.58 8.37 -18.13
N GLY A 231 -11.78 8.42 -17.57
CA GLY A 231 -12.42 7.27 -16.94
C GLY A 231 -12.38 6.02 -17.84
N PRO A 232 -12.58 4.82 -17.26
CA PRO A 232 -12.42 3.57 -17.99
C PRO A 232 -13.21 3.61 -19.30
N SER A 233 -12.51 3.49 -20.41
CA SER A 233 -13.13 3.23 -21.71
C SER A 233 -13.87 1.90 -21.58
N THR A 234 -15.19 1.94 -21.61
CA THR A 234 -16.04 0.77 -21.76
C THR A 234 -15.54 -0.05 -22.95
N PRO A 235 -15.22 -1.34 -22.78
CA PRO A 235 -14.84 -2.16 -23.92
C PRO A 235 -16.01 -2.16 -24.92
N ASP A 236 -15.71 -1.75 -26.14
CA ASP A 236 -16.63 -1.74 -27.26
C ASP A 236 -17.23 -3.16 -27.46
N ARG A 237 -18.54 -3.28 -27.23
CA ARG A 237 -19.32 -4.50 -27.45
C ARG A 237 -19.74 -4.64 -28.90
N ALA A 238 -18.90 -4.34 -29.88
CA ALA A 238 -19.24 -4.48 -31.27
C ALA A 238 -18.09 -5.16 -32.05
N SER A 239 -18.06 -6.47 -31.99
CA SER A 239 -17.69 -7.32 -33.16
C SER A 239 -17.84 -8.80 -32.78
N ARG A 240 -19.00 -9.33 -33.00
CA ARG A 240 -19.18 -10.73 -33.38
C ARG A 240 -19.90 -10.73 -34.75
#